data_44eb96ab23697ad020e0be90bd5d473d
#
_entry.id   44eb96ab23697ad020e0be90bd5d473d
#
_cell.length_a   1.000
_cell.length_b   1.000
_cell.length_c   1.000
_cell.angle_alpha   90.00
_cell.angle_beta   90.00
_cell.angle_gamma   90.00
#
_symmetry.space_group_name_H-M   'P 1'
#
loop_
_entity.id
_entity.type
_entity.pdbx_description
1 polymer ?
#
loop_
_entity_poly.entity_id
_entity_poly.type
_entity_poly.pdbx_seq_one_letter_code
_entity_poly.pdbx_strand_id
1 'polypeptide(L)'
;MSKSTYYFELSKINVVELRNKTLMSIIREIFTHHKGRYGVRRVYGELVNRGINVNHKRVQRLMRIMRLVGKRPKEKYHSYLGEVGRVADNIINRDFSTTAPLQKWTTDVSQFTFQWGKCYLSPILDMHTNEIISYDLSLHPDLKQIRRMLSKAFKRFSTFKGLVFHSDQGWQYRHDYFIGSLKEHGIIQSMSRKANCYDNGIMESFFGRMKNEMYYGHEHEFASFSEFSQAVKEYIYYYNNERIQKKTAWMPPAKYREASTQIA
;
A
#
# COMPACT_ATOMS: atom_id res chain seq x y z
N MET A 1 23.80 50.39 -6.45
CA MET A 1 22.89 49.96 -5.37
C MET A 1 23.20 50.76 -4.11
N SER A 2 22.16 51.29 -3.42
CA SER A 2 22.40 52.03 -2.16
C SER A 2 22.85 51.06 -1.04
N LYS A 3 23.59 51.60 -0.07
CA LYS A 3 24.09 50.80 1.06
C LYS A 3 22.93 50.17 1.87
N SER A 4 21.82 50.90 2.01
CA SER A 4 20.58 50.40 2.66
C SER A 4 19.92 49.27 1.89
N THR A 5 19.84 49.34 0.55
CA THR A 5 19.31 48.28 -0.29
C THR A 5 20.19 47.02 -0.20
N TYR A 6 21.52 47.17 -0.15
CA TYR A 6 22.43 46.04 0.02
C TYR A 6 22.21 45.30 1.33
N TYR A 7 22.17 46.01 2.46
CA TYR A 7 21.92 45.39 3.77
C TYR A 7 20.51 44.81 3.89
N PHE A 8 19.51 45.44 3.27
CA PHE A 8 18.14 44.89 3.22
C PHE A 8 18.07 43.57 2.43
N GLU A 9 18.71 43.49 1.27
CA GLU A 9 18.78 42.24 0.52
C GLU A 9 19.58 41.17 1.25
N LEU A 10 20.68 41.56 1.91
CA LEU A 10 21.49 40.63 2.73
C LEU A 10 20.68 40.06 3.91
N SER A 11 19.89 40.88 4.57
CA SER A 11 19.00 40.42 5.66
C SER A 11 17.93 39.45 5.15
N LYS A 12 17.35 39.67 3.98
CA LYS A 12 16.40 38.74 3.35
C LYS A 12 17.05 37.39 3.02
N ILE A 13 18.28 37.41 2.49
CA ILE A 13 19.01 36.16 2.16
C ILE A 13 19.20 35.35 3.43
N ASN A 14 19.65 35.93 4.53
CA ASN A 14 19.84 35.23 5.80
C ASN A 14 18.55 34.61 6.34
N VAL A 15 17.44 35.33 6.26
CA VAL A 15 16.12 34.82 6.69
C VAL A 15 15.65 33.64 5.82
N VAL A 16 15.85 33.75 4.50
CA VAL A 16 15.49 32.69 3.57
C VAL A 16 16.36 31.45 3.77
N GLU A 17 17.65 31.63 3.99
CA GLU A 17 18.59 30.54 4.28
C GLU A 17 18.23 29.82 5.59
N LEU A 18 17.95 30.55 6.65
CA LEU A 18 17.54 29.98 7.93
C LEU A 18 16.25 29.18 7.80
N ARG A 19 15.24 29.76 7.14
CA ARG A 19 13.97 29.06 6.84
C ARG A 19 14.18 27.81 5.99
N ASN A 20 15.14 27.83 5.06
CA ASN A 20 15.47 26.64 4.28
C ASN A 20 16.18 25.59 5.14
N LYS A 21 17.13 25.95 5.99
CA LYS A 21 17.84 25.04 6.89
C LYS A 21 16.86 24.30 7.80
N THR A 22 15.94 25.01 8.46
CA THR A 22 14.90 24.41 9.31
C THR A 22 14.01 23.44 8.51
N LEU A 23 13.53 23.87 7.33
CA LEU A 23 12.69 23.02 6.50
C LEU A 23 13.44 21.78 5.98
N MET A 24 14.72 21.92 5.63
CA MET A 24 15.57 20.81 5.21
C MET A 24 15.78 19.79 6.33
N SER A 25 15.91 20.22 7.59
CA SER A 25 15.99 19.32 8.75
C SER A 25 14.72 18.50 8.88
N ILE A 26 13.55 19.14 8.83
CA ILE A 26 12.25 18.43 8.92
C ILE A 26 12.05 17.47 7.74
N ILE A 27 12.39 17.90 6.52
CA ILE A 27 12.31 17.03 5.33
C ILE A 27 13.23 15.80 5.50
N ARG A 28 14.42 15.97 6.03
CA ARG A 28 15.37 14.87 6.27
C ARG A 28 14.83 13.90 7.34
N GLU A 29 14.28 14.44 8.43
CA GLU A 29 13.63 13.65 9.47
C GLU A 29 12.50 12.78 8.89
N ILE A 30 11.56 13.39 8.16
CA ILE A 30 10.45 12.66 7.48
C ILE A 30 11.03 11.57 6.56
N PHE A 31 12.00 11.91 5.73
CA PHE A 31 12.59 10.97 4.77
C PHE A 31 13.27 9.79 5.47
N THR A 32 13.99 10.03 6.54
CA THR A 32 14.70 9.00 7.33
C THR A 32 13.70 8.13 8.10
N HIS A 33 12.70 8.72 8.77
CA HIS A 33 11.64 8.00 9.47
C HIS A 33 10.95 6.98 8.54
N HIS A 34 10.65 7.38 7.32
CA HIS A 34 10.04 6.50 6.32
C HIS A 34 11.06 5.68 5.51
N LYS A 35 12.29 5.51 5.99
CA LYS A 35 13.35 4.67 5.38
C LYS A 35 13.57 4.96 3.89
N GLY A 36 13.51 6.23 3.48
CA GLY A 36 13.67 6.64 2.08
C GLY A 36 12.52 6.27 1.14
N ARG A 37 11.40 5.78 1.66
CA ARG A 37 10.23 5.37 0.85
C ARG A 37 9.42 6.54 0.30
N TYR A 38 9.54 7.74 0.89
CA TYR A 38 8.79 8.92 0.51
C TYR A 38 9.49 9.74 -0.57
N GLY A 39 8.82 9.93 -1.70
CA GLY A 39 9.17 10.97 -2.68
C GLY A 39 8.51 12.31 -2.34
N VAL A 40 8.79 13.33 -3.16
CA VAL A 40 8.36 14.72 -2.97
C VAL A 40 6.88 14.85 -2.58
N ARG A 41 5.97 14.12 -3.23
CA ARG A 41 4.53 14.23 -2.97
C ARG A 41 4.14 13.82 -1.55
N ARG A 42 4.74 12.74 -1.00
CA ARG A 42 4.45 12.29 0.36
C ARG A 42 5.14 13.15 1.40
N VAL A 43 6.38 13.56 1.15
CA VAL A 43 7.06 14.52 2.04
C VAL A 43 6.25 15.83 2.14
N TYR A 44 5.73 16.32 1.01
CA TYR A 44 4.83 17.48 1.01
C TYR A 44 3.54 17.21 1.80
N GLY A 45 2.88 16.07 1.57
CA GLY A 45 1.67 15.69 2.32
C GLY A 45 1.90 15.60 3.82
N GLU A 46 3.05 15.05 4.24
CA GLU A 46 3.44 14.97 5.65
C GLU A 46 3.71 16.34 6.27
N LEU A 47 4.34 17.25 5.53
CA LEU A 47 4.52 18.64 5.97
C LEU A 47 3.17 19.35 6.17
N VAL A 48 2.22 19.14 5.25
CA VAL A 48 0.86 19.69 5.38
C VAL A 48 0.15 19.11 6.61
N ASN A 49 0.25 17.81 6.87
CA ASN A 49 -0.31 17.16 8.05
C ASN A 49 0.27 17.69 9.36
N ARG A 50 1.53 18.15 9.34
CA ARG A 50 2.21 18.81 10.48
C ARG A 50 1.87 20.31 10.58
N GLY A 51 0.95 20.84 9.77
CA GLY A 51 0.58 22.27 9.75
C GLY A 51 1.62 23.18 9.11
N ILE A 52 2.62 22.65 8.40
CA ILE A 52 3.67 23.43 7.77
C ILE A 52 3.21 23.85 6.37
N ASN A 53 2.85 25.12 6.23
CA ASN A 53 2.48 25.69 4.94
C ASN A 53 3.72 25.94 4.08
N VAL A 54 3.88 25.18 3.01
CA VAL A 54 5.01 25.22 2.10
C VAL A 54 4.60 24.94 0.66
N ASN A 55 5.23 25.61 -0.30
CA ASN A 55 4.99 25.33 -1.71
C ASN A 55 5.64 23.99 -2.12
N HIS A 56 4.89 23.12 -2.80
CA HIS A 56 5.36 21.84 -3.33
C HIS A 56 6.66 21.95 -4.15
N LYS A 57 6.80 22.98 -4.99
CA LYS A 57 8.02 23.23 -5.79
C LYS A 57 9.23 23.52 -4.88
N ARG A 58 9.01 24.20 -3.72
CA ARG A 58 10.08 24.44 -2.73
C ARG A 58 10.55 23.13 -2.11
N VAL A 59 9.63 22.24 -1.69
CA VAL A 59 9.97 20.90 -1.18
C VAL A 59 10.77 20.10 -2.21
N GLN A 60 10.33 20.10 -3.48
CA GLN A 60 11.05 19.42 -4.57
C GLN A 60 12.47 19.96 -4.75
N ARG A 61 12.65 21.28 -4.74
CA ARG A 61 13.97 21.92 -4.84
C ARG A 61 14.89 21.54 -3.68
N LEU A 62 14.38 21.59 -2.44
CA LEU A 62 15.17 21.27 -1.25
C LEU A 62 15.56 19.79 -1.20
N MET A 63 14.65 18.88 -1.52
CA MET A 63 14.96 17.44 -1.63
C MET A 63 16.04 17.18 -2.69
N ARG A 64 16.00 17.89 -3.84
CA ARG A 64 17.05 17.78 -4.88
C ARG A 64 18.40 18.27 -4.37
N ILE A 65 18.45 19.41 -3.68
CA ILE A 65 19.69 19.93 -3.06
C ILE A 65 20.28 18.93 -2.07
N MET A 66 19.43 18.29 -1.27
CA MET A 66 19.85 17.27 -0.28
C MET A 66 20.11 15.90 -0.92
N ARG A 67 19.93 15.73 -2.24
CA ARG A 67 20.02 14.44 -2.98
C ARG A 67 19.09 13.35 -2.42
N LEU A 68 17.93 13.75 -1.89
CA LEU A 68 16.94 12.82 -1.36
C LEU A 68 16.00 12.37 -2.48
N VAL A 69 16.07 11.08 -2.83
CA VAL A 69 15.25 10.48 -3.88
C VAL A 69 14.47 9.31 -3.28
N GLY A 70 13.14 9.38 -3.32
CA GLY A 70 12.28 8.28 -2.86
C GLY A 70 12.46 7.02 -3.71
N LYS A 71 12.29 5.84 -3.10
CA LYS A 71 12.36 4.56 -3.81
C LYS A 71 11.41 4.55 -5.02
N ARG A 72 11.93 4.21 -6.19
CA ARG A 72 11.19 4.12 -7.46
C ARG A 72 11.08 2.66 -7.89
N PRO A 73 9.98 2.27 -8.57
CA PRO A 73 9.88 0.94 -9.17
C PRO A 73 11.07 0.69 -10.11
N LYS A 74 11.77 -0.42 -9.90
CA LYS A 74 12.83 -0.90 -10.80
C LYS A 74 12.26 -1.88 -11.82
N GLU A 75 11.22 -2.63 -11.44
CA GLU A 75 10.60 -3.66 -12.25
C GLU A 75 9.09 -3.52 -12.27
N LYS A 76 8.45 -3.94 -13.38
CA LYS A 76 6.99 -4.07 -13.46
C LYS A 76 6.61 -5.41 -12.80
N TYR A 77 5.58 -5.36 -11.97
CA TYR A 77 4.96 -6.56 -11.44
C TYR A 77 4.28 -7.34 -12.57
N HIS A 78 4.50 -8.67 -12.62
CA HIS A 78 3.82 -9.60 -13.53
C HIS A 78 2.98 -10.56 -12.70
N SER A 79 1.68 -10.62 -13.00
CA SER A 79 0.77 -11.61 -12.40
C SER A 79 0.94 -12.99 -13.05
N TYR A 80 0.63 -14.05 -12.30
CA TYR A 80 0.68 -15.43 -12.79
C TYR A 80 -0.55 -15.75 -13.65
N LEU A 81 -0.35 -16.42 -14.80
CA LEU A 81 -1.41 -16.89 -15.69
C LEU A 81 -1.87 -18.29 -15.24
N GLY A 82 -3.06 -18.39 -14.69
CA GLY A 82 -3.66 -19.65 -14.24
C GLY A 82 -4.51 -20.38 -15.28
N GLU A 83 -4.79 -21.67 -15.04
CA GLU A 83 -5.62 -22.57 -15.89
C GLU A 83 -7.13 -22.36 -15.73
N VAL A 84 -7.91 -22.89 -16.69
CA VAL A 84 -9.36 -22.69 -16.81
C VAL A 84 -10.15 -23.64 -15.87
N GLY A 85 -11.14 -23.08 -15.14
CA GLY A 85 -12.13 -23.79 -14.33
C GLY A 85 -13.38 -22.94 -14.14
N ARG A 86 -14.26 -23.31 -13.19
CA ARG A 86 -15.51 -22.59 -12.89
C ARG A 86 -15.20 -21.15 -12.46
N VAL A 87 -15.73 -20.14 -13.14
CA VAL A 87 -15.44 -18.73 -12.97
C VAL A 87 -16.68 -17.99 -12.54
N ALA A 88 -16.59 -17.16 -11.49
CA ALA A 88 -17.66 -16.23 -11.13
C ALA A 88 -17.66 -15.01 -12.06
N ASP A 89 -18.79 -14.31 -12.14
CA ASP A 89 -18.94 -13.12 -12.96
C ASP A 89 -18.03 -11.97 -12.49
N ASN A 90 -17.60 -11.14 -13.43
CA ASN A 90 -16.88 -9.91 -13.10
C ASN A 90 -17.85 -8.78 -12.70
N ILE A 91 -18.30 -8.81 -11.44
CA ILE A 91 -19.26 -7.84 -10.91
C ILE A 91 -18.63 -6.43 -10.81
N ILE A 92 -17.34 -6.35 -10.49
CA ILE A 92 -16.64 -5.06 -10.35
C ILE A 92 -16.50 -4.35 -11.69
N ASN A 93 -16.25 -5.10 -12.76
CA ASN A 93 -16.12 -4.57 -14.13
C ASN A 93 -15.31 -3.25 -14.21
N ARG A 94 -14.15 -3.19 -13.52
CA ARG A 94 -13.27 -2.02 -13.38
C ARG A 94 -13.86 -0.82 -12.62
N ASP A 95 -15.05 -0.93 -12.08
CA ASP A 95 -15.57 0.06 -11.16
C ASP A 95 -15.02 -0.21 -9.74
N PHE A 96 -13.87 0.39 -9.42
CA PHE A 96 -13.24 0.33 -8.11
C PHE A 96 -13.73 1.44 -7.17
N SER A 97 -14.73 2.22 -7.57
CA SER A 97 -15.33 3.26 -6.74
C SER A 97 -16.06 2.65 -5.55
N THR A 98 -15.97 3.32 -4.42
CA THR A 98 -16.61 2.92 -3.17
C THR A 98 -16.96 4.17 -2.39
N THR A 99 -18.06 4.15 -1.65
CA THR A 99 -18.51 5.26 -0.79
C THR A 99 -18.19 5.03 0.67
N ALA A 100 -17.95 3.77 1.08
CA ALA A 100 -17.65 3.39 2.46
C ALA A 100 -16.69 2.19 2.51
N PRO A 101 -16.03 1.95 3.65
CA PRO A 101 -15.30 0.71 3.92
C PRO A 101 -16.20 -0.53 3.82
N LEU A 102 -15.64 -1.70 3.62
CA LEU A 102 -16.33 -3.00 3.57
C LEU A 102 -17.33 -3.17 2.42
N GLN A 103 -17.27 -2.35 1.38
CA GLN A 103 -18.07 -2.53 0.17
C GLN A 103 -17.39 -3.42 -0.87
N LYS A 104 -16.10 -3.26 -1.07
CA LYS A 104 -15.34 -4.03 -2.04
C LYS A 104 -13.98 -4.42 -1.46
N TRP A 105 -13.72 -5.71 -1.39
CA TRP A 105 -12.40 -6.28 -1.07
C TRP A 105 -11.74 -6.87 -2.31
N THR A 106 -10.42 -6.91 -2.31
CA THR A 106 -9.66 -7.64 -3.32
C THR A 106 -8.53 -8.45 -2.69
N THR A 107 -8.17 -9.53 -3.35
CA THR A 107 -7.09 -10.44 -2.96
C THR A 107 -6.32 -10.94 -4.18
N ASP A 108 -5.10 -11.35 -3.94
CA ASP A 108 -4.22 -12.02 -4.92
C ASP A 108 -3.09 -12.72 -4.15
N VAL A 109 -2.36 -13.62 -4.79
CA VAL A 109 -1.19 -14.28 -4.21
C VAL A 109 0.08 -13.85 -4.94
N SER A 110 1.05 -13.32 -4.19
CA SER A 110 2.34 -12.96 -4.75
C SER A 110 3.47 -13.82 -4.22
N GLN A 111 4.30 -14.33 -5.13
CA GLN A 111 5.52 -15.09 -4.82
C GLN A 111 6.68 -14.15 -4.53
N PHE A 112 7.49 -14.55 -3.55
CA PHE A 112 8.80 -14.00 -3.22
C PHE A 112 9.84 -15.13 -3.30
N THR A 113 11.00 -14.85 -3.89
CA THR A 113 12.05 -15.84 -4.13
C THR A 113 13.33 -15.40 -3.42
N PHE A 114 13.95 -16.30 -2.69
CA PHE A 114 15.17 -16.09 -1.91
C PHE A 114 16.17 -17.22 -2.16
N GLN A 115 17.37 -17.09 -1.64
CA GLN A 115 18.38 -18.17 -1.71
C GLN A 115 17.93 -19.44 -0.97
N TRP A 116 17.19 -19.29 0.14
CA TRP A 116 16.65 -20.41 0.93
C TRP A 116 15.35 -21.01 0.36
N GLY A 117 14.77 -20.43 -0.69
CA GLY A 117 13.55 -20.96 -1.31
C GLY A 117 12.53 -19.90 -1.68
N LYS A 118 11.26 -20.26 -1.64
CA LYS A 118 10.14 -19.41 -2.03
C LYS A 118 9.12 -19.29 -0.90
N CYS A 119 8.41 -18.17 -0.87
CA CYS A 119 7.22 -18.03 -0.05
C CYS A 119 6.16 -17.20 -0.78
N TYR A 120 4.93 -17.24 -0.26
CA TYR A 120 3.75 -16.70 -0.92
C TYR A 120 2.95 -15.85 0.07
N LEU A 121 2.67 -14.62 -0.30
CA LEU A 121 1.86 -13.69 0.48
C LEU A 121 0.47 -13.56 -0.14
N SER A 122 -0.56 -13.83 0.65
CA SER A 122 -1.96 -13.66 0.28
C SER A 122 -2.63 -12.63 1.21
N PRO A 123 -2.79 -11.37 0.80
CA PRO A 123 -3.49 -10.35 1.56
C PRO A 123 -4.93 -10.15 1.08
N ILE A 124 -5.78 -9.64 1.96
CA ILE A 124 -7.07 -9.02 1.63
C ILE A 124 -6.94 -7.52 1.78
N LEU A 125 -7.28 -6.76 0.76
CA LEU A 125 -7.23 -5.31 0.74
C LEU A 125 -8.64 -4.74 0.57
N ASP A 126 -9.01 -3.79 1.43
CA ASP A 126 -10.23 -2.99 1.27
C ASP A 126 -10.04 -1.91 0.20
N MET A 127 -10.90 -1.91 -0.81
CA MET A 127 -10.75 -1.00 -1.96
C MET A 127 -11.05 0.46 -1.63
N HIS A 128 -11.82 0.75 -0.57
CA HIS A 128 -12.11 2.12 -0.14
C HIS A 128 -10.91 2.76 0.53
N THR A 129 -10.41 2.07 1.54
CA THR A 129 -9.36 2.58 2.44
C THR A 129 -7.95 2.25 1.98
N ASN A 130 -7.78 1.28 1.06
CA ASN A 130 -6.52 0.61 0.74
C ASN A 130 -5.88 -0.10 1.96
N GLU A 131 -6.63 -0.38 3.02
CA GLU A 131 -6.13 -1.09 4.19
C GLU A 131 -5.95 -2.58 3.89
N ILE A 132 -4.85 -3.16 4.35
CA ILE A 132 -4.69 -4.60 4.40
C ILE A 132 -5.48 -5.11 5.60
N ILE A 133 -6.61 -5.73 5.32
CA ILE A 133 -7.57 -6.23 6.31
C ILE A 133 -7.02 -7.44 7.05
N SER A 134 -6.48 -8.38 6.31
CA SER A 134 -5.77 -9.54 6.80
C SER A 134 -4.76 -10.01 5.77
N TYR A 135 -3.87 -10.90 6.17
CA TYR A 135 -2.93 -11.57 5.27
C TYR A 135 -2.46 -12.88 5.87
N ASP A 136 -1.91 -13.72 4.99
CA ASP A 136 -1.16 -14.91 5.39
C ASP A 136 0.10 -15.08 4.54
N LEU A 137 1.22 -15.39 5.16
CA LEU A 137 2.48 -15.72 4.52
C LEU A 137 2.76 -17.22 4.72
N SER A 138 3.07 -17.93 3.64
CA SER A 138 3.26 -19.38 3.65
C SER A 138 4.39 -19.81 2.75
N LEU A 139 5.05 -20.92 3.05
CA LEU A 139 6.02 -21.57 2.16
C LEU A 139 5.34 -22.24 0.95
N HIS A 140 4.06 -22.53 1.05
CA HIS A 140 3.27 -23.17 -0.02
C HIS A 140 2.00 -22.38 -0.30
N PRO A 141 1.64 -22.17 -1.59
CA PRO A 141 0.39 -21.51 -1.98
C PRO A 141 -0.76 -22.52 -1.94
N ASP A 142 -1.14 -22.95 -0.75
CA ASP A 142 -2.16 -23.97 -0.51
C ASP A 142 -3.47 -23.41 0.06
N LEU A 143 -4.50 -24.25 0.15
CA LEU A 143 -5.77 -23.86 0.75
C LEU A 143 -5.67 -23.52 2.23
N LYS A 144 -4.68 -24.05 2.95
CA LYS A 144 -4.45 -23.70 4.36
C LYS A 144 -4.09 -22.23 4.51
N GLN A 145 -3.30 -21.70 3.56
CA GLN A 145 -2.99 -20.28 3.49
C GLN A 145 -4.27 -19.44 3.35
N ILE A 146 -5.12 -19.78 2.40
CA ILE A 146 -6.39 -19.06 2.15
C ILE A 146 -7.32 -19.15 3.37
N ARG A 147 -7.42 -20.33 4.01
CA ARG A 147 -8.20 -20.52 5.25
C ARG A 147 -7.75 -19.61 6.36
N ARG A 148 -6.45 -19.53 6.63
CA ARG A 148 -5.89 -18.66 7.68
C ARG A 148 -6.14 -17.18 7.36
N MET A 149 -5.97 -16.76 6.11
CA MET A 149 -6.23 -15.40 5.66
C MET A 149 -7.70 -15.01 5.86
N LEU A 150 -8.66 -15.83 5.39
CA LEU A 150 -10.11 -15.59 5.56
C LEU A 150 -10.52 -15.59 7.03
N SER A 151 -10.06 -16.56 7.82
CA SER A 151 -10.36 -16.63 9.26
C SER A 151 -9.94 -15.38 10.01
N LYS A 152 -8.77 -14.81 9.69
CA LYS A 152 -8.31 -13.53 10.28
C LYS A 152 -9.24 -12.37 9.90
N ALA A 153 -9.68 -12.32 8.64
CA ALA A 153 -10.59 -11.27 8.15
C ALA A 153 -11.96 -11.35 8.83
N PHE A 154 -12.55 -12.56 8.90
CA PHE A 154 -13.86 -12.78 9.48
C PHE A 154 -13.91 -12.61 11.01
N LYS A 155 -12.79 -12.83 11.70
CA LYS A 155 -12.67 -12.49 13.13
C LYS A 155 -12.62 -10.99 13.39
N ARG A 156 -12.20 -10.21 12.41
CA ARG A 156 -12.02 -8.75 12.58
C ARG A 156 -13.32 -7.97 12.43
N PHE A 157 -14.26 -8.46 11.64
CA PHE A 157 -15.54 -7.80 11.37
C PHE A 157 -16.70 -8.78 11.58
N SER A 158 -17.81 -8.27 12.09
CA SER A 158 -19.00 -9.06 12.40
C SER A 158 -20.05 -9.08 11.27
N THR A 159 -19.97 -8.18 10.32
CA THR A 159 -20.95 -8.06 9.23
C THR A 159 -20.26 -7.79 7.89
N PHE A 160 -20.78 -8.43 6.84
CA PHE A 160 -20.27 -8.35 5.47
C PHE A 160 -21.40 -8.12 4.46
N LYS A 161 -22.53 -7.57 4.91
CA LYS A 161 -23.72 -7.40 4.06
C LYS A 161 -23.40 -6.55 2.82
N GLY A 162 -23.57 -7.18 1.64
CA GLY A 162 -23.33 -6.52 0.35
C GLY A 162 -21.86 -6.38 -0.04
N LEU A 163 -20.92 -6.92 0.75
CA LEU A 163 -19.51 -6.93 0.40
C LEU A 163 -19.27 -7.73 -0.88
N VAL A 164 -18.61 -7.12 -1.85
CA VAL A 164 -18.08 -7.80 -3.04
C VAL A 164 -16.63 -8.16 -2.83
N PHE A 165 -16.28 -9.43 -2.95
CA PHE A 165 -14.91 -9.92 -2.82
C PHE A 165 -14.35 -10.32 -4.17
N HIS A 166 -13.42 -9.54 -4.67
CA HIS A 166 -12.80 -9.68 -5.99
C HIS A 166 -11.46 -10.40 -5.94
N SER A 167 -11.23 -11.29 -6.89
CA SER A 167 -9.96 -12.00 -7.08
C SER A 167 -9.65 -12.19 -8.57
N ASP A 168 -8.45 -12.65 -8.87
CA ASP A 168 -8.17 -13.28 -10.15
C ASP A 168 -8.86 -14.67 -10.26
N GLN A 169 -8.60 -15.37 -11.38
CA GLN A 169 -9.12 -16.72 -11.60
C GLN A 169 -8.20 -17.82 -11.04
N GLY A 170 -7.39 -17.54 -10.04
CA GLY A 170 -6.53 -18.51 -9.38
C GLY A 170 -7.32 -19.71 -8.85
N TRP A 171 -6.74 -20.92 -8.92
CA TRP A 171 -7.42 -22.17 -8.53
C TRP A 171 -7.94 -22.12 -7.08
N GLN A 172 -7.25 -21.44 -6.17
CA GLN A 172 -7.62 -21.29 -4.77
C GLN A 172 -8.94 -20.54 -4.57
N TYR A 173 -9.27 -19.60 -5.45
CA TYR A 173 -10.48 -18.78 -5.38
C TYR A 173 -11.68 -19.45 -6.08
N ARG A 174 -11.42 -20.52 -6.83
CA ARG A 174 -12.43 -21.36 -7.50
C ARG A 174 -12.77 -22.62 -6.68
N HIS A 175 -12.05 -22.86 -5.61
CA HIS A 175 -12.24 -24.02 -4.76
C HIS A 175 -13.50 -23.87 -3.90
N ASP A 176 -14.26 -24.95 -3.73
CA ASP A 176 -15.56 -24.99 -3.02
C ASP A 176 -15.45 -24.41 -1.60
N TYR A 177 -14.33 -24.63 -0.92
CA TYR A 177 -14.09 -24.04 0.39
C TYR A 177 -14.15 -22.51 0.37
N PHE A 178 -13.49 -21.86 -0.60
CA PHE A 178 -13.49 -20.40 -0.72
C PHE A 178 -14.89 -19.88 -1.04
N ILE A 179 -15.54 -20.48 -2.04
CA ILE A 179 -16.90 -20.14 -2.46
C ILE A 179 -17.89 -20.32 -1.31
N GLY A 180 -17.84 -21.47 -0.61
CA GLY A 180 -18.67 -21.78 0.55
C GLY A 180 -18.48 -20.79 1.69
N SER A 181 -17.21 -20.48 2.03
CA SER A 181 -16.89 -19.50 3.07
C SER A 181 -17.42 -18.11 2.79
N LEU A 182 -17.37 -17.64 1.54
CA LEU A 182 -17.94 -16.34 1.16
C LEU A 182 -19.47 -16.37 1.28
N LYS A 183 -20.11 -17.44 0.80
CA LYS A 183 -21.56 -17.61 0.85
C LYS A 183 -22.10 -17.65 2.29
N GLU A 184 -21.43 -18.36 3.19
CA GLU A 184 -21.78 -18.45 4.61
C GLU A 184 -21.78 -17.07 5.30
N HIS A 185 -20.92 -16.14 4.84
CA HIS A 185 -20.83 -14.78 5.36
C HIS A 185 -21.65 -13.76 4.55
N GLY A 186 -22.43 -14.18 3.55
CA GLY A 186 -23.22 -13.30 2.70
C GLY A 186 -22.39 -12.41 1.79
N ILE A 187 -21.16 -12.81 1.47
CA ILE A 187 -20.21 -12.08 0.63
C ILE A 187 -20.41 -12.50 -0.83
N ILE A 188 -20.44 -11.53 -1.72
CA ILE A 188 -20.61 -11.74 -3.14
C ILE A 188 -19.25 -11.94 -3.80
N GLN A 189 -19.03 -13.10 -4.43
CA GLN A 189 -17.79 -13.35 -5.17
C GLN A 189 -17.79 -12.64 -6.52
N SER A 190 -16.65 -12.04 -6.87
CA SER A 190 -16.38 -11.45 -8.19
C SER A 190 -15.00 -11.90 -8.67
N MET A 191 -14.86 -12.19 -9.97
CA MET A 191 -13.58 -12.58 -10.55
C MET A 191 -13.20 -11.72 -11.73
N SER A 192 -11.90 -11.43 -11.89
CA SER A 192 -11.38 -10.75 -13.07
C SER A 192 -11.59 -11.57 -14.34
N ARG A 193 -11.64 -10.90 -15.49
CA ARG A 193 -11.61 -11.58 -16.79
C ARG A 193 -10.27 -12.28 -17.00
N LYS A 194 -10.29 -13.39 -17.76
CA LYS A 194 -9.07 -14.16 -18.07
C LYS A 194 -8.00 -13.26 -18.71
N ALA A 195 -6.78 -13.37 -18.23
CA ALA A 195 -5.61 -12.63 -18.74
C ALA A 195 -5.77 -11.09 -18.75
N ASN A 196 -6.63 -10.54 -17.91
CA ASN A 196 -6.86 -9.09 -17.83
C ASN A 196 -6.34 -8.53 -16.50
N CYS A 197 -5.06 -8.11 -16.50
CA CYS A 197 -4.42 -7.52 -15.32
C CYS A 197 -5.07 -6.20 -14.84
N TYR A 198 -5.74 -5.47 -15.73
CA TYR A 198 -6.42 -4.23 -15.33
C TYR A 198 -7.59 -4.45 -14.36
N ASP A 199 -8.16 -5.65 -14.34
CA ASP A 199 -9.28 -5.98 -13.45
C ASP A 199 -8.81 -6.17 -11.98
N ASN A 200 -7.50 -6.41 -11.72
CA ASN A 200 -6.90 -6.54 -10.39
C ASN A 200 -5.83 -5.46 -10.07
N GLY A 201 -5.91 -4.31 -10.75
CA GLY A 201 -4.88 -3.26 -10.69
C GLY A 201 -4.60 -2.69 -9.29
N ILE A 202 -5.55 -2.79 -8.34
CA ILE A 202 -5.35 -2.34 -6.95
C ILE A 202 -4.35 -3.26 -6.24
N MET A 203 -4.50 -4.58 -6.38
CA MET A 203 -3.57 -5.55 -5.78
C MET A 203 -2.20 -5.49 -6.44
N GLU A 204 -2.14 -5.35 -7.76
CA GLU A 204 -0.87 -5.14 -8.48
C GLU A 204 -0.14 -3.89 -7.97
N SER A 205 -0.89 -2.80 -7.75
CA SER A 205 -0.34 -1.56 -7.18
C SER A 205 0.18 -1.74 -5.75
N PHE A 206 -0.50 -2.55 -4.94
CA PHE A 206 -0.04 -2.88 -3.58
C PHE A 206 1.25 -3.71 -3.64
N PHE A 207 1.26 -4.83 -4.36
CA PHE A 207 2.43 -5.69 -4.46
C PHE A 207 3.64 -5.00 -5.10
N GLY A 208 3.42 -4.26 -6.18
CA GLY A 208 4.48 -3.48 -6.80
C GLY A 208 5.11 -2.48 -5.83
N ARG A 209 4.30 -1.84 -5.01
CA ARG A 209 4.77 -0.91 -3.97
C ARG A 209 5.52 -1.63 -2.85
N MET A 210 4.95 -2.70 -2.30
CA MET A 210 5.58 -3.49 -1.26
C MET A 210 6.93 -4.05 -1.71
N LYS A 211 6.98 -4.68 -2.88
CA LYS A 211 8.22 -5.24 -3.42
C LYS A 211 9.29 -4.18 -3.64
N ASN A 212 8.94 -3.01 -4.16
CA ASN A 212 9.90 -1.91 -4.34
C ASN A 212 10.35 -1.26 -3.03
N GLU A 213 9.52 -1.26 -1.99
CA GLU A 213 9.83 -0.59 -0.72
C GLU A 213 10.59 -1.50 0.26
N MET A 214 10.50 -2.85 0.14
CA MET A 214 11.11 -3.76 1.11
C MET A 214 11.76 -5.02 0.56
N TYR A 215 11.56 -5.36 -0.72
CA TYR A 215 12.04 -6.64 -1.25
C TYR A 215 13.11 -6.45 -2.33
N TYR A 216 12.80 -5.78 -3.45
CA TYR A 216 13.74 -5.67 -4.56
C TYR A 216 15.05 -4.99 -4.16
N GLY A 217 16.16 -5.72 -4.34
CA GLY A 217 17.53 -5.33 -3.96
C GLY A 217 17.84 -5.52 -2.48
N HIS A 218 16.93 -6.14 -1.72
CA HIS A 218 17.07 -6.49 -0.31
C HIS A 218 16.91 -8.00 -0.05
N GLU A 219 16.80 -8.83 -1.10
CA GLU A 219 16.52 -10.26 -0.99
C GLU A 219 17.56 -11.00 -0.15
N HIS A 220 18.81 -10.55 -0.24
CA HIS A 220 19.94 -11.10 0.51
C HIS A 220 19.96 -10.75 1.99
N GLU A 221 19.18 -9.74 2.41
CA GLU A 221 19.07 -9.34 3.82
C GLU A 221 18.21 -10.30 4.64
N PHE A 222 17.46 -11.20 3.98
CA PHE A 222 16.58 -12.17 4.62
C PHE A 222 17.15 -13.57 4.53
N ALA A 223 17.82 -14.02 5.60
CA ALA A 223 18.46 -15.33 5.64
C ALA A 223 17.48 -16.50 5.87
N SER A 224 16.23 -16.21 6.28
CA SER A 224 15.22 -17.22 6.58
C SER A 224 13.78 -16.75 6.35
N PHE A 225 12.87 -17.73 6.25
CA PHE A 225 11.42 -17.45 6.23
C PHE A 225 10.94 -16.66 7.46
N SER A 226 11.50 -16.95 8.63
CA SER A 226 11.14 -16.24 9.87
C SER A 226 11.48 -14.76 9.81
N GLU A 227 12.68 -14.42 9.34
CA GLU A 227 13.10 -13.03 9.19
C GLU A 227 12.24 -12.28 8.17
N PHE A 228 11.98 -12.90 7.02
CA PHE A 228 11.10 -12.28 6.03
C PHE A 228 9.66 -12.15 6.54
N SER A 229 9.15 -13.14 7.28
CA SER A 229 7.84 -13.08 7.92
C SER A 229 7.71 -11.92 8.89
N GLN A 230 8.74 -11.68 9.70
CA GLN A 230 8.78 -10.53 10.60
C GLN A 230 8.82 -9.21 9.82
N ALA A 231 9.63 -9.12 8.78
CA ALA A 231 9.70 -7.94 7.94
C ALA A 231 8.37 -7.64 7.20
N VAL A 232 7.65 -8.67 6.75
CA VAL A 232 6.29 -8.53 6.17
C VAL A 232 5.31 -7.99 7.20
N LYS A 233 5.34 -8.52 8.43
CA LYS A 233 4.49 -8.05 9.54
C LYS A 233 4.74 -6.57 9.83
N GLU A 234 5.99 -6.17 9.95
CA GLU A 234 6.38 -4.77 10.19
C GLU A 234 5.99 -3.86 9.02
N TYR A 235 6.18 -4.34 7.78
CA TYR A 235 5.80 -3.57 6.60
C TYR A 235 4.30 -3.36 6.51
N ILE A 236 3.48 -4.39 6.77
CA ILE A 236 2.02 -4.26 6.72
C ILE A 236 1.52 -3.36 7.85
N TYR A 237 2.11 -3.45 9.05
CA TYR A 237 1.83 -2.52 10.13
C TYR A 237 2.12 -1.07 9.71
N TYR A 238 3.33 -0.81 9.20
CA TYR A 238 3.74 0.49 8.68
C TYR A 238 2.81 0.97 7.55
N TYR A 239 2.47 0.09 6.61
CA TYR A 239 1.59 0.40 5.48
C TYR A 239 0.20 0.85 5.94
N ASN A 240 -0.37 0.16 6.91
CA ASN A 240 -1.71 0.45 7.42
C ASN A 240 -1.75 1.67 8.35
N ASN A 241 -0.73 1.87 9.20
CA ASN A 241 -0.81 2.80 10.33
C ASN A 241 0.04 4.07 10.17
N GLU A 242 1.06 4.06 9.31
CA GLU A 242 1.99 5.18 9.20
C GLU A 242 2.09 5.74 7.76
N ARG A 243 1.94 4.88 6.75
CA ARG A 243 2.17 5.24 5.36
C ARG A 243 1.01 6.02 4.78
N ILE A 244 1.17 7.34 4.64
CA ILE A 244 0.14 8.21 4.05
C ILE A 244 -0.06 7.97 2.55
N GLN A 245 -1.29 8.18 2.08
CA GLN A 245 -1.67 8.02 0.68
C GLN A 245 -2.56 9.20 0.22
N LYS A 246 -2.39 9.67 -1.02
CA LYS A 246 -3.22 10.76 -1.56
C LYS A 246 -4.70 10.35 -1.66
N LYS A 247 -4.97 9.08 -2.02
CA LYS A 247 -6.34 8.55 -2.13
C LYS A 247 -7.09 8.61 -0.80
N THR A 248 -6.40 8.46 0.32
CA THR A 248 -6.96 8.50 1.67
C THR A 248 -6.77 9.87 2.34
N ALA A 249 -6.87 10.95 1.57
CA ALA A 249 -6.71 12.34 2.05
C ALA A 249 -5.42 12.56 2.86
N TRP A 250 -4.32 11.96 2.46
CA TRP A 250 -3.02 11.97 3.15
C TRP A 250 -3.04 11.34 4.55
N MET A 251 -4.00 10.45 4.81
CA MET A 251 -4.00 9.61 6.01
C MET A 251 -3.41 8.22 5.72
N PRO A 252 -2.91 7.51 6.75
CA PRO A 252 -2.70 6.08 6.67
C PRO A 252 -4.04 5.34 6.50
N PRO A 253 -4.06 4.16 5.84
CA PRO A 253 -5.28 3.40 5.57
C PRO A 253 -6.18 3.13 6.78
N ALA A 254 -5.61 2.68 7.90
CA ALA A 254 -6.37 2.38 9.12
C ALA A 254 -7.03 3.64 9.71
N LYS A 255 -6.30 4.73 9.78
CA LYS A 255 -6.82 6.01 10.26
C LYS A 255 -7.94 6.56 9.35
N TYR A 256 -7.78 6.39 8.04
CA TYR A 256 -8.81 6.78 7.08
C TYR A 256 -10.08 5.94 7.23
N ARG A 257 -9.96 4.62 7.50
CA ARG A 257 -11.12 3.76 7.80
C ARG A 257 -11.87 4.28 9.03
N GLU A 258 -11.16 4.57 10.11
CA GLU A 258 -11.77 5.09 11.35
C GLU A 258 -12.53 6.40 11.11
N ALA A 259 -11.92 7.34 10.40
CA ALA A 259 -12.56 8.59 10.02
C ALA A 259 -13.79 8.38 9.12
N SER A 260 -13.72 7.45 8.16
CA SER A 260 -14.84 7.14 7.26
C SER A 260 -16.01 6.44 7.96
N THR A 261 -15.76 5.70 9.02
CA THR A 261 -16.81 5.01 9.80
C THR A 261 -17.55 5.95 10.76
N GLN A 262 -16.92 7.06 11.17
CA GLN A 262 -17.56 8.05 12.04
C GLN A 262 -18.52 8.99 11.30
N ILE A 263 -18.45 9.04 9.97
CA ILE A 263 -19.26 9.94 9.13
C ILE A 263 -20.50 9.22 8.55
N ALA A 264 -20.53 7.89 8.62
CA ALA A 264 -21.63 7.04 8.15
C ALA A 264 -22.58 6.68 9.28
#